data_df36ddd06803dc3d8c9f3ee0cd719744
#
_entry.id   df36ddd06803dc3d8c9f3ee0cd719744
#
_cell.length_a   1.000
_cell.length_b   1.000
_cell.length_c   1.000
_cell.angle_alpha   90.00
_cell.angle_beta   90.00
_cell.angle_gamma   90.00
#
_symmetry.space_group_name_H-M   'P 1'
#
loop_
_entity.id
_entity.type
_entity.pdbx_description
1 polymer ?
#
loop_
_entity_poly.entity_id
_entity_poly.type
_entity_poly.pdbx_seq_one_letter_code
_entity_poly.pdbx_strand_id
1 'polypeptide(L)'
;ILRKTNALLEGHFILSSGLHSDQYVQCAMLLSHPKEAKIICSSLSKKIRKNFKNIDIILSPAMGGIVVGYEIGRQLGVKTIFAERVNGKLTLRRGFNIPSHSNVLIIEDVITTGKSILECAGIIKINNANLVGYACIIDRSNNKTVLKNKIISQIKFKIATFKANKLPKYLRKIPVKTPGSRNLSK
;
A
#
# COMPACT_ATOMS: atom_id res chain seq x y z
N ILE A 1 -17.26 3.88 -3.23
CA ILE A 1 -16.70 3.89 -1.86
C ILE A 1 -15.63 4.97 -1.73
N LEU A 2 -14.57 5.01 -2.55
CA LEU A 2 -13.47 5.97 -2.42
C LEU A 2 -13.95 7.44 -2.39
N ARG A 3 -14.91 7.84 -3.24
CA ARG A 3 -15.51 9.18 -3.19
C ARG A 3 -16.34 9.40 -1.93
N LYS A 4 -17.15 8.41 -1.53
CA LYS A 4 -18.01 8.48 -0.33
C LYS A 4 -17.18 8.70 0.95
N THR A 5 -15.97 8.13 1.02
CA THR A 5 -15.07 8.24 2.17
C THR A 5 -14.05 9.38 2.04
N ASN A 6 -14.18 10.24 1.04
CA ASN A 6 -13.18 11.26 0.70
C ASN A 6 -11.74 10.71 0.56
N ALA A 7 -11.62 9.42 0.20
CA ALA A 7 -10.33 8.80 -0.04
C ALA A 7 -9.76 9.15 -1.43
N LEU A 8 -10.61 9.48 -2.41
CA LEU A 8 -10.21 10.03 -3.70
C LEU A 8 -10.38 11.54 -3.68
N LEU A 9 -9.27 12.25 -3.72
CA LEU A 9 -9.21 13.71 -3.74
C LEU A 9 -8.96 14.19 -5.17
N GLU A 10 -9.64 15.26 -5.56
CA GLU A 10 -9.43 15.99 -6.82
C GLU A 10 -8.86 17.37 -6.51
N GLY A 11 -7.90 17.82 -7.30
CA GLY A 11 -7.18 19.09 -7.06
C GLY A 11 -5.79 19.09 -7.69
N HIS A 12 -4.87 19.90 -7.19
CA HIS A 12 -3.49 19.94 -7.65
C HIS A 12 -2.57 19.43 -6.54
N PHE A 13 -1.94 18.28 -6.78
CA PHE A 13 -1.13 17.60 -5.78
C PHE A 13 0.31 17.40 -6.25
N ILE A 14 1.28 17.60 -5.36
CA ILE A 14 2.65 17.12 -5.55
C ILE A 14 2.79 15.76 -4.87
N LEU A 15 3.16 14.76 -5.66
CA LEU A 15 3.38 13.40 -5.20
C LEU A 15 4.77 13.23 -4.59
N SER A 16 5.00 12.15 -3.84
CA SER A 16 6.32 11.83 -3.25
C SER A 16 7.45 11.65 -4.28
N SER A 17 7.10 11.50 -5.55
CA SER A 17 8.04 11.46 -6.69
C SER A 17 8.44 12.84 -7.21
N GLY A 18 7.87 13.94 -6.66
CA GLY A 18 8.00 15.29 -7.20
C GLY A 18 7.14 15.57 -8.43
N LEU A 19 6.42 14.59 -8.94
CA LEU A 19 5.46 14.78 -10.04
C LEU A 19 4.17 15.40 -9.53
N HIS A 20 3.51 16.17 -10.38
CA HIS A 20 2.20 16.74 -10.12
C HIS A 20 1.09 15.81 -10.59
N SER A 21 -0.09 15.90 -9.96
CA SER A 21 -1.28 15.14 -10.33
C SER A 21 -2.54 15.95 -10.05
N ASP A 22 -3.61 15.68 -10.80
CA ASP A 22 -4.95 16.22 -10.56
C ASP A 22 -5.77 15.37 -9.58
N GLN A 23 -5.24 14.22 -9.20
CA GLN A 23 -5.89 13.30 -8.26
C GLN A 23 -4.90 12.75 -7.24
N TYR A 24 -5.40 12.51 -6.03
CA TYR A 24 -4.66 11.85 -4.97
C TYR A 24 -5.54 10.85 -4.25
N VAL A 25 -4.98 9.68 -3.90
CA VAL A 25 -5.69 8.69 -3.11
C VAL A 25 -5.10 8.63 -1.71
N GLN A 26 -5.94 8.88 -0.71
CA GLN A 26 -5.61 8.79 0.71
C GLN A 26 -6.34 7.59 1.32
N CYS A 27 -5.72 6.42 1.27
CA CYS A 27 -6.34 5.19 1.79
C CYS A 27 -6.66 5.24 3.29
N ALA A 28 -5.93 6.02 4.08
CA ALA A 28 -6.24 6.22 5.48
C ALA A 28 -7.67 6.75 5.69
N MET A 29 -8.17 7.60 4.78
CA MET A 29 -9.57 8.09 4.82
C MET A 29 -10.57 6.97 4.59
N LEU A 30 -10.32 6.06 3.64
CA LEU A 30 -11.15 4.86 3.45
C LEU A 30 -11.12 3.97 4.70
N LEU A 31 -9.91 3.72 5.22
CA LEU A 31 -9.69 2.79 6.33
C LEU A 31 -10.19 3.33 7.68
N SER A 32 -10.39 4.65 7.80
CA SER A 32 -11.03 5.27 8.97
C SER A 32 -12.54 5.01 9.04
N HIS A 33 -13.15 4.45 7.99
CA HIS A 33 -14.56 4.05 7.94
C HIS A 33 -14.69 2.52 8.05
N PRO A 34 -14.91 1.92 9.24
CA PRO A 34 -14.85 0.47 9.43
C PRO A 34 -15.80 -0.33 8.55
N LYS A 35 -17.00 0.19 8.25
CA LYS A 35 -17.97 -0.49 7.39
C LYS A 35 -17.47 -0.59 5.95
N GLU A 36 -16.97 0.51 5.39
CA GLU A 36 -16.43 0.60 4.04
C GLU A 36 -15.11 -0.18 3.92
N ALA A 37 -14.24 -0.08 4.92
CA ALA A 37 -13.01 -0.86 5.02
C ALA A 37 -13.30 -2.36 5.00
N LYS A 38 -14.28 -2.84 5.80
CA LYS A 38 -14.71 -4.24 5.81
C LYS A 38 -15.16 -4.71 4.43
N ILE A 39 -15.96 -3.92 3.70
CA ILE A 39 -16.45 -4.28 2.36
C ILE A 39 -15.28 -4.45 1.38
N ILE A 40 -14.38 -3.48 1.32
CA ILE A 40 -13.22 -3.50 0.42
C ILE A 40 -12.28 -4.64 0.77
N CYS A 41 -11.95 -4.81 2.04
CA CYS A 41 -11.05 -5.87 2.50
C CYS A 41 -11.67 -7.26 2.33
N SER A 42 -13.00 -7.42 2.48
CA SER A 42 -13.68 -8.68 2.21
C SER A 42 -13.56 -9.09 0.74
N SER A 43 -13.76 -8.14 -0.16
CA SER A 43 -13.58 -8.39 -1.60
C SER A 43 -12.12 -8.74 -1.94
N LEU A 44 -11.16 -8.03 -1.34
CA LEU A 44 -9.73 -8.32 -1.53
C LEU A 44 -9.33 -9.67 -0.94
N SER A 45 -9.84 -10.04 0.26
CA SER A 45 -9.59 -11.34 0.89
C SER A 45 -10.08 -12.51 0.05
N LYS A 46 -11.24 -12.38 -0.63
CA LYS A 46 -11.72 -13.39 -1.59
C LYS A 46 -10.75 -13.56 -2.75
N LYS A 47 -10.21 -12.47 -3.30
CA LYS A 47 -9.19 -12.53 -4.36
C LYS A 47 -7.90 -13.18 -3.87
N ILE A 48 -7.47 -12.86 -2.64
CA ILE A 48 -6.26 -13.42 -2.01
C ILE A 48 -6.41 -14.93 -1.87
N ARG A 49 -7.51 -15.44 -1.27
CA ARG A 49 -7.76 -16.88 -1.13
C ARG A 49 -7.77 -17.64 -2.46
N LYS A 50 -8.27 -17.01 -3.53
CA LYS A 50 -8.27 -17.62 -4.87
C LYS A 50 -6.88 -17.76 -5.47
N ASN A 51 -5.95 -16.87 -5.11
CA ASN A 51 -4.65 -16.75 -5.77
C ASN A 51 -3.47 -17.25 -4.93
N PHE A 52 -3.61 -17.25 -3.62
CA PHE A 52 -2.57 -17.68 -2.68
C PHE A 52 -3.13 -18.71 -1.72
N LYS A 53 -2.39 -19.78 -1.49
CA LYS A 53 -2.71 -20.85 -0.54
C LYS A 53 -1.66 -20.87 0.57
N ASN A 54 -2.03 -21.45 1.72
CA ASN A 54 -1.12 -21.69 2.83
C ASN A 54 -0.37 -20.43 3.29
N ILE A 55 -1.13 -19.34 3.53
CA ILE A 55 -0.57 -18.12 4.10
C ILE A 55 -0.49 -18.31 5.62
N ASP A 56 0.71 -18.21 6.20
CA ASP A 56 0.94 -18.34 7.64
C ASP A 56 0.96 -16.96 8.31
N ILE A 57 1.54 -15.95 7.63
CA ILE A 57 1.74 -14.62 8.19
C ILE A 57 1.42 -13.56 7.13
N ILE A 58 0.78 -12.48 7.57
CA ILE A 58 0.73 -11.22 6.83
C ILE A 58 1.78 -10.28 7.40
N LEU A 59 2.59 -9.70 6.53
CA LEU A 59 3.52 -8.63 6.85
C LEU A 59 3.09 -7.35 6.14
N SER A 60 2.98 -6.25 6.89
CA SER A 60 2.60 -4.95 6.35
C SER A 60 3.62 -3.88 6.69
N PRO A 61 3.98 -2.98 5.76
CA PRO A 61 4.80 -1.83 6.10
C PRO A 61 3.97 -0.77 6.84
N ALA A 62 4.50 -0.26 7.95
CA ALA A 62 3.90 0.88 8.65
C ALA A 62 4.08 2.17 7.82
N MET A 63 3.13 3.14 7.92
CA MET A 63 1.91 3.15 8.71
C MET A 63 0.69 2.67 7.90
N GLY A 64 0.65 2.99 6.58
CA GLY A 64 -0.54 2.78 5.73
C GLY A 64 -1.00 1.33 5.68
N GLY A 65 -0.05 0.40 5.64
CA GLY A 65 -0.33 -1.03 5.55
C GLY A 65 -0.90 -1.67 6.83
N ILE A 66 -0.76 -1.04 8.02
CA ILE A 66 -1.14 -1.68 9.30
C ILE A 66 -2.62 -2.01 9.34
N VAL A 67 -3.47 -1.02 9.09
CA VAL A 67 -4.94 -1.19 9.23
C VAL A 67 -5.47 -2.18 8.20
N VAL A 68 -5.06 -2.06 6.94
CA VAL A 68 -5.48 -3.00 5.88
C VAL A 68 -4.94 -4.40 6.14
N GLY A 69 -3.69 -4.53 6.58
CA GLY A 69 -3.08 -5.82 6.92
C GLY A 69 -3.82 -6.51 8.04
N TYR A 70 -4.11 -5.79 9.13
CA TYR A 70 -4.88 -6.32 10.26
C TYR A 70 -6.28 -6.78 9.81
N GLU A 71 -7.01 -5.98 9.06
CA GLU A 71 -8.36 -6.33 8.63
C GLU A 71 -8.36 -7.54 7.67
N ILE A 72 -7.40 -7.63 6.74
CA ILE A 72 -7.24 -8.80 5.88
C ILE A 72 -6.87 -10.04 6.71
N GLY A 73 -5.93 -9.91 7.66
CA GLY A 73 -5.53 -11.01 8.55
C GLY A 73 -6.68 -11.53 9.39
N ARG A 74 -7.47 -10.62 9.96
CA ARG A 74 -8.69 -10.96 10.69
C ARG A 74 -9.68 -11.77 9.84
N GLN A 75 -9.86 -11.38 8.57
CA GLN A 75 -10.76 -12.08 7.66
C GLN A 75 -10.21 -13.41 7.14
N LEU A 76 -8.90 -13.55 7.03
CA LEU A 76 -8.24 -14.78 6.62
C LEU A 76 -8.01 -15.75 7.78
N GLY A 77 -8.07 -15.28 9.03
CA GLY A 77 -7.70 -16.03 10.22
C GLY A 77 -6.18 -16.24 10.35
N VAL A 78 -5.39 -15.26 9.89
CA VAL A 78 -3.92 -15.37 9.74
C VAL A 78 -3.22 -14.36 10.65
N LYS A 79 -2.11 -14.78 11.29
CA LYS A 79 -1.25 -13.89 12.08
C LYS A 79 -0.83 -12.68 11.25
N THR A 80 -0.97 -11.49 11.84
CA THR A 80 -0.60 -10.24 11.17
C THR A 80 0.43 -9.48 11.99
N ILE A 81 1.51 -9.10 11.34
CA ILE A 81 2.60 -8.31 11.88
C ILE A 81 2.91 -7.14 10.95
N PHE A 82 3.67 -6.17 11.44
CA PHE A 82 4.10 -5.04 10.62
C PHE A 82 5.57 -4.70 10.85
N ALA A 83 6.19 -4.13 9.82
CA ALA A 83 7.51 -3.53 9.89
C ALA A 83 7.36 -2.02 10.00
N GLU A 84 8.09 -1.40 10.91
CA GLU A 84 8.12 0.04 11.13
C GLU A 84 9.48 0.63 10.76
N ARG A 85 9.47 1.91 10.40
CA ARG A 85 10.68 2.57 9.92
C ARG A 85 11.56 3.04 11.07
N VAL A 86 12.78 2.52 11.12
CA VAL A 86 13.81 2.89 12.09
C VAL A 86 15.05 3.33 11.30
N ASN A 87 15.52 4.54 11.52
CA ASN A 87 16.66 5.11 10.80
C ASN A 87 16.54 4.95 9.27
N GLY A 88 15.33 5.19 8.74
CA GLY A 88 15.05 5.12 7.31
C GLY A 88 14.82 3.72 6.73
N LYS A 89 15.00 2.63 7.49
CA LYS A 89 14.81 1.23 7.06
C LYS A 89 13.61 0.59 7.74
N LEU A 90 12.85 -0.23 7.02
CA LEU A 90 11.78 -1.04 7.61
C LEU A 90 12.40 -2.19 8.41
N THR A 91 11.93 -2.35 9.65
CA THR A 91 12.47 -3.29 10.63
C THR A 91 11.34 -3.92 11.43
N LEU A 92 11.44 -5.21 11.75
CA LEU A 92 10.56 -5.85 12.72
C LEU A 92 10.95 -5.40 14.13
N ARG A 93 9.94 -5.01 14.92
CA ARG A 93 10.09 -4.61 16.33
C ARG A 93 8.98 -5.26 17.17
N ARG A 94 8.83 -4.81 18.41
CA ARG A 94 7.71 -5.20 19.30
C ARG A 94 7.63 -6.70 19.56
N GLY A 95 8.77 -7.41 19.49
CA GLY A 95 8.79 -8.86 19.63
C GLY A 95 8.22 -9.63 18.44
N PHE A 96 7.95 -8.96 17.31
CA PHE A 96 7.53 -9.65 16.09
C PHE A 96 8.68 -10.48 15.53
N ASN A 97 8.36 -11.73 15.17
CA ASN A 97 9.25 -12.63 14.49
C ASN A 97 8.54 -13.35 13.34
N ILE A 98 9.31 -13.75 12.35
CA ILE A 98 8.88 -14.58 11.24
C ILE A 98 9.64 -15.90 11.37
N PRO A 99 8.98 -17.03 11.71
CA PRO A 99 9.64 -18.33 11.73
C PRO A 99 10.16 -18.69 10.34
N SER A 100 11.28 -19.41 10.28
CA SER A 100 11.81 -19.92 9.01
C SER A 100 10.78 -20.79 8.30
N HIS A 101 10.81 -20.78 6.97
CA HIS A 101 9.91 -21.53 6.09
C HIS A 101 8.42 -21.10 6.14
N SER A 102 8.04 -20.11 6.98
CA SER A 102 6.68 -19.56 6.96
C SER A 102 6.35 -18.94 5.62
N ASN A 103 5.12 -19.13 5.16
CA ASN A 103 4.57 -18.51 3.94
C ASN A 103 4.03 -17.12 4.25
N VAL A 104 4.70 -16.08 3.79
CA VAL A 104 4.38 -14.69 4.13
C VAL A 104 3.79 -13.96 2.94
N LEU A 105 2.61 -13.37 3.14
CA LEU A 105 2.00 -12.44 2.19
C LEU A 105 2.25 -11.01 2.64
N ILE A 106 2.71 -10.15 1.74
CA ILE A 106 2.85 -8.71 2.03
C ILE A 106 1.56 -7.98 1.62
N ILE A 107 1.01 -7.19 2.57
CA ILE A 107 -0.18 -6.37 2.35
C ILE A 107 0.18 -4.89 2.52
N GLU A 108 -0.18 -4.07 1.53
CA GLU A 108 -0.02 -2.62 1.52
C GLU A 108 -1.36 -1.94 1.20
N ASP A 109 -1.53 -0.68 1.57
CA ASP A 109 -2.70 0.09 1.17
C ASP A 109 -2.63 0.52 -0.30
N VAL A 110 -1.51 1.12 -0.72
CA VAL A 110 -1.28 1.60 -2.10
C VAL A 110 0.11 1.18 -2.59
N ILE A 111 0.17 0.41 -3.66
CA ILE A 111 1.43 0.10 -4.35
C ILE A 111 1.68 1.13 -5.45
N THR A 112 2.82 1.81 -5.38
CA THR A 112 3.32 2.71 -6.43
C THR A 112 4.62 2.16 -7.04
N THR A 113 5.77 2.54 -6.51
CA THR A 113 7.08 2.00 -6.94
C THR A 113 7.38 0.62 -6.37
N GLY A 114 6.72 0.24 -5.29
CA GLY A 114 6.97 -1.01 -4.58
C GLY A 114 8.15 -0.97 -3.60
N LYS A 115 8.74 0.20 -3.32
CA LYS A 115 9.92 0.31 -2.45
C LYS A 115 9.70 -0.28 -1.06
N SER A 116 8.61 0.09 -0.37
CA SER A 116 8.29 -0.45 0.97
C SER A 116 8.08 -1.97 0.95
N ILE A 117 7.45 -2.47 -0.12
CA ILE A 117 7.22 -3.90 -0.32
C ILE A 117 8.54 -4.64 -0.51
N LEU A 118 9.49 -4.09 -1.28
CA LEU A 118 10.82 -4.70 -1.45
C LEU A 118 11.60 -4.73 -0.15
N GLU A 119 11.50 -3.69 0.68
CA GLU A 119 12.12 -3.69 2.01
C GLU A 119 11.50 -4.80 2.89
N CYS A 120 10.17 -4.99 2.87
CA CYS A 120 9.49 -6.10 3.55
C CYS A 120 9.91 -7.47 2.99
N ALA A 121 10.05 -7.60 1.67
CA ALA A 121 10.54 -8.83 1.04
C ALA A 121 11.97 -9.17 1.49
N GLY A 122 12.83 -8.16 1.69
CA GLY A 122 14.15 -8.30 2.29
C GLY A 122 14.09 -8.87 3.71
N ILE A 123 13.15 -8.41 4.54
CA ILE A 123 12.94 -8.93 5.90
C ILE A 123 12.55 -10.41 5.85
N ILE A 124 11.64 -10.79 4.96
CA ILE A 124 11.20 -12.19 4.78
C ILE A 124 12.40 -13.07 4.42
N LYS A 125 13.22 -12.61 3.46
CA LYS A 125 14.42 -13.34 3.01
C LYS A 125 15.44 -13.54 4.14
N ILE A 126 15.72 -12.52 4.94
CA ILE A 126 16.66 -12.58 6.07
C ILE A 126 16.19 -13.61 7.11
N ASN A 127 14.88 -13.80 7.28
CA ASN A 127 14.32 -14.78 8.20
C ASN A 127 14.15 -16.20 7.58
N ASN A 128 14.70 -16.46 6.38
CA ASN A 128 14.56 -17.72 5.65
C ASN A 128 13.10 -18.16 5.48
N ALA A 129 12.20 -17.21 5.29
CA ALA A 129 10.77 -17.45 5.05
C ALA A 129 10.43 -17.33 3.56
N ASN A 130 9.26 -17.81 3.18
CA ASN A 130 8.77 -17.86 1.80
C ASN A 130 7.88 -16.66 1.50
N LEU A 131 8.24 -15.85 0.53
CA LEU A 131 7.36 -14.78 0.03
C LEU A 131 6.35 -15.36 -0.96
N VAL A 132 5.07 -15.42 -0.61
CA VAL A 132 4.02 -15.94 -1.49
C VAL A 132 3.48 -14.93 -2.49
N GLY A 133 3.58 -13.65 -2.18
CA GLY A 133 3.18 -12.58 -3.10
C GLY A 133 2.83 -11.28 -2.40
N TYR A 134 2.11 -10.43 -3.13
CA TYR A 134 1.73 -9.10 -2.67
C TYR A 134 0.25 -8.86 -2.87
N ALA A 135 -0.39 -8.13 -1.95
CA ALA A 135 -1.73 -7.63 -2.18
C ALA A 135 -1.88 -6.18 -1.69
N CYS A 136 -2.82 -5.44 -2.29
CA CYS A 136 -3.10 -4.06 -1.91
C CYS A 136 -4.54 -3.67 -2.23
N ILE A 137 -5.01 -2.60 -1.60
CA ILE A 137 -6.28 -2.00 -1.98
C ILE A 137 -6.12 -1.38 -3.37
N ILE A 138 -5.08 -0.57 -3.58
CA ILE A 138 -4.89 0.19 -4.82
C ILE A 138 -3.52 -0.10 -5.43
N ASP A 139 -3.52 -0.59 -6.67
CA ASP A 139 -2.33 -0.71 -7.49
C ASP A 139 -2.23 0.50 -8.45
N ARG A 140 -1.21 1.31 -8.25
CA ARG A 140 -0.85 2.48 -9.07
C ARG A 140 0.50 2.28 -9.78
N SER A 141 1.02 1.07 -9.82
CA SER A 141 2.34 0.78 -10.38
C SER A 141 2.43 0.99 -11.90
N ASN A 142 1.29 1.02 -12.59
CA ASN A 142 1.21 1.14 -14.06
C ASN A 142 2.13 0.13 -14.77
N ASN A 143 2.28 -1.07 -14.22
CA ASN A 143 3.22 -2.11 -14.68
C ASN A 143 4.71 -1.69 -14.67
N LYS A 144 5.06 -0.60 -13.99
CA LYS A 144 6.44 -0.10 -13.83
C LYS A 144 7.03 -0.44 -12.46
N THR A 145 6.49 -1.43 -11.79
CA THR A 145 7.04 -1.90 -10.52
C THR A 145 8.23 -2.83 -10.73
N VAL A 146 9.17 -2.78 -9.81
CA VAL A 146 10.30 -3.71 -9.71
C VAL A 146 9.92 -5.04 -9.04
N LEU A 147 8.65 -5.20 -8.66
CA LEU A 147 8.14 -6.40 -8.00
C LEU A 147 7.97 -7.54 -9.00
N LYS A 148 8.64 -8.67 -8.72
CA LYS A 148 8.64 -9.85 -9.60
C LYS A 148 7.48 -10.80 -9.33
N ASN A 149 6.98 -10.84 -8.08
CA ASN A 149 5.88 -11.72 -7.71
C ASN A 149 4.52 -11.11 -8.06
N LYS A 150 3.50 -11.96 -8.09
CA LYS A 150 2.12 -11.56 -8.39
C LYS A 150 1.57 -10.55 -7.41
N ILE A 151 1.00 -9.46 -7.92
CA ILE A 151 0.26 -8.45 -7.16
C ILE A 151 -1.23 -8.70 -7.32
N ILE A 152 -1.94 -8.89 -6.21
CA ILE A 152 -3.39 -8.94 -6.17
C ILE A 152 -3.89 -7.59 -5.65
N SER A 153 -4.61 -6.84 -6.47
CA SER A 153 -5.18 -5.56 -6.07
C SER A 153 -6.71 -5.58 -6.10
N GLN A 154 -7.30 -4.77 -5.23
CA GLN A 154 -8.73 -4.55 -5.31
C GLN A 154 -9.07 -3.66 -6.49
N ILE A 155 -8.27 -2.60 -6.71
CA ILE A 155 -8.43 -1.64 -7.80
C ILE A 155 -7.06 -1.40 -8.44
N LYS A 156 -7.01 -1.40 -9.78
CA LYS A 156 -5.91 -0.80 -10.53
C LYS A 156 -6.32 0.62 -10.89
N PHE A 157 -5.54 1.60 -10.46
CA PHE A 157 -5.91 3.00 -10.62
C PHE A 157 -4.78 3.79 -11.28
N LYS A 158 -5.02 4.18 -12.53
CA LYS A 158 -4.08 4.99 -13.30
C LYS A 158 -4.35 6.46 -13.04
N ILE A 159 -3.45 7.14 -12.35
CA ILE A 159 -3.50 8.59 -12.10
C ILE A 159 -2.59 9.27 -13.10
N ALA A 160 -3.09 10.34 -13.74
CA ALA A 160 -2.27 11.18 -14.60
C ALA A 160 -1.19 11.89 -13.76
N THR A 161 0.03 11.90 -14.27
CA THR A 161 1.14 12.60 -13.61
C THR A 161 1.85 13.50 -14.61
N PHE A 162 2.28 14.68 -14.12
CA PHE A 162 2.86 15.74 -14.95
C PHE A 162 4.18 16.23 -14.32
N LYS A 163 5.14 16.59 -15.15
CA LYS A 163 6.32 17.32 -14.69
C LYS A 163 5.95 18.78 -14.42
N ALA A 164 6.60 19.44 -13.47
CA ALA A 164 6.32 20.85 -13.11
C ALA A 164 6.36 21.81 -14.33
N ASN A 165 7.27 21.58 -15.27
CA ASN A 165 7.40 22.38 -16.49
C ASN A 165 6.42 21.99 -17.62
N LYS A 166 5.58 20.93 -17.43
CA LYS A 166 4.60 20.46 -18.42
C LYS A 166 3.21 20.29 -17.81
N LEU A 167 2.80 21.22 -16.95
CA LEU A 167 1.49 21.20 -16.31
C LEU A 167 0.39 21.60 -17.32
N PRO A 168 -0.75 20.88 -17.33
CA PRO A 168 -1.94 21.30 -18.06
C PRO A 168 -2.44 22.68 -17.59
N LYS A 169 -3.04 23.47 -18.51
CA LYS A 169 -3.52 24.81 -18.19
C LYS A 169 -4.50 24.85 -17.02
N TYR A 170 -5.41 23.86 -16.95
CA TYR A 170 -6.40 23.79 -15.86
C TYR A 170 -5.73 23.58 -14.49
N LEU A 171 -4.68 22.77 -14.45
CA LEU A 171 -4.01 22.43 -13.19
C LEU A 171 -3.19 23.59 -12.62
N ARG A 172 -2.66 24.46 -13.47
CA ARG A 172 -1.90 25.67 -13.06
C ARG A 172 -2.73 26.67 -12.26
N LYS A 173 -4.07 26.66 -12.45
CA LYS A 173 -5.00 27.57 -11.77
C LYS A 173 -5.43 27.08 -10.39
N ILE A 174 -5.12 25.83 -10.04
CA ILE A 174 -5.52 25.22 -8.77
C ILE A 174 -4.35 25.31 -7.79
N PRO A 175 -4.57 25.80 -6.55
CA PRO A 175 -3.54 25.82 -5.52
C PRO A 175 -2.94 24.44 -5.26
N VAL A 176 -1.62 24.38 -5.19
CA VAL A 176 -0.89 23.13 -4.95
C VAL A 176 -1.07 22.66 -3.51
N LYS A 177 -1.30 21.35 -3.33
CA LYS A 177 -1.33 20.68 -2.04
C LYS A 177 -0.31 19.54 -2.01
N THR A 178 0.31 19.30 -0.86
CA THR A 178 1.25 18.19 -0.62
C THR A 178 0.66 17.22 0.40
N PRO A 179 -0.24 16.32 -0.01
CA PRO A 179 -0.83 15.35 0.89
C PRO A 179 0.16 14.22 1.20
N GLY A 180 -0.01 13.58 2.36
CA GLY A 180 0.76 12.41 2.78
C GLY A 180 1.66 12.68 3.99
N SER A 181 2.28 11.62 4.49
CA SER A 181 3.08 11.63 5.72
C SER A 181 4.54 12.07 5.52
N ARG A 182 4.95 12.38 4.30
CA ARG A 182 6.31 12.84 4.01
C ARG A 182 6.28 14.34 3.84
N ASN A 183 6.84 15.07 4.80
CA ASN A 183 7.23 16.45 4.58
C ASN A 183 8.26 16.44 3.44
N LEU A 184 7.91 17.06 2.32
CA LEU A 184 8.94 17.47 1.38
C LEU A 184 9.79 18.48 2.15
N SER A 185 11.01 18.10 2.53
CA SER A 185 12.00 19.05 3.05
C SER A 185 12.04 20.24 2.10
N LYS A 186 11.82 21.43 2.69
CA LYS A 186 11.99 22.70 1.99
C LYS A 186 13.42 22.84 1.53
#